data_53fb8796f9c67036c565820e38eccc63
#
_entry.id   53fb8796f9c67036c565820e38eccc63
#
_cell.length_a   1.000
_cell.length_b   1.000
_cell.length_c   1.000
_cell.angle_alpha   90.00
_cell.angle_beta   90.00
_cell.angle_gamma   90.00
#
_symmetry.space_group_name_H-M   'P 1'
#
loop_
_entity.id
_entity.type
_entity.pdbx_description
1 polymer ?
#
loop_
_entity_poly.entity_id
_entity_poly.type
_entity_poly.pdbx_seq_one_letter_code
_entity_poly.pdbx_strand_id
1 'polypeptide(L)'
;MKLYTECHWDGWDRIVDIYPAMNPFGIDSITRGIPAFDLDMNRIFPGNMDGDMNEYMASKIVGELQGADLVIDIHASNIFLTEIPQIRINELHAKELVPIAQKANMDLIWVHGASTVLESTLAYSLNSKGTNTLVVEMGVGMRITPEYGRQMTDGIFSLMSEFGIWTGDTPSVRESIVAYDADGDDVCYLNAPCSGIYMKEKEHGSLVKKDELVGRIINPLSGEVIADIKAPESGMLFTVREYPVVEDGSLMGRVLKEKALTEKVV
;
A
#
# COMPACT_ATOMS: atom_id res chain seq x y z
N MET A 1 -21.72 -3.46 -0.62
CA MET A 1 -22.37 -4.34 -1.62
C MET A 1 -21.40 -5.47 -1.91
N LYS A 2 -21.73 -6.67 -1.50
CA LYS A 2 -20.93 -7.87 -1.73
C LYS A 2 -21.25 -8.38 -3.13
N LEU A 3 -20.26 -8.46 -4.02
CA LEU A 3 -20.40 -9.15 -5.29
C LEU A 3 -19.94 -10.59 -5.07
N TYR A 4 -20.88 -11.53 -5.13
CA TYR A 4 -20.53 -12.95 -5.10
C TYR A 4 -20.14 -13.39 -6.49
N THR A 5 -18.96 -13.93 -6.63
CA THR A 5 -18.62 -14.78 -7.76
C THR A 5 -18.32 -16.17 -7.17
N GLU A 6 -19.34 -17.00 -7.08
CA GLU A 6 -19.13 -18.43 -6.79
C GLU A 6 -18.55 -19.05 -8.05
N CYS A 7 -17.26 -19.36 -8.02
CA CYS A 7 -16.62 -20.15 -9.06
C CYS A 7 -16.75 -21.63 -8.71
N HIS A 8 -17.81 -22.28 -9.19
CA HIS A 8 -17.93 -23.73 -9.14
C HIS A 8 -17.12 -24.35 -10.29
N TRP A 9 -15.99 -24.97 -9.96
CA TRP A 9 -15.17 -25.72 -10.90
C TRP A 9 -15.09 -27.16 -10.43
N ASP A 10 -15.71 -28.07 -11.19
CA ASP A 10 -15.60 -29.54 -11.11
C ASP A 10 -15.36 -30.13 -9.69
N GLY A 11 -16.25 -29.81 -8.73
CA GLY A 11 -16.25 -30.43 -7.39
C GLY A 11 -15.40 -29.72 -6.33
N TRP A 12 -14.92 -28.49 -6.58
CA TRP A 12 -14.24 -27.65 -5.61
C TRP A 12 -15.15 -26.51 -5.15
N ASP A 13 -15.56 -26.52 -3.88
CA ASP A 13 -16.29 -25.43 -3.25
C ASP A 13 -15.31 -24.33 -2.85
N ARG A 14 -14.95 -23.46 -3.82
CA ARG A 14 -14.09 -22.31 -3.59
C ARG A 14 -14.88 -21.03 -3.79
N ILE A 15 -14.71 -20.09 -2.87
CA ILE A 15 -15.42 -18.82 -2.87
C ILE A 15 -14.40 -17.70 -3.06
N VAL A 16 -14.68 -16.77 -3.97
CA VAL A 16 -13.97 -15.50 -4.11
C VAL A 16 -14.96 -14.38 -3.83
N ASP A 17 -14.76 -13.70 -2.71
CA ASP A 17 -15.57 -12.56 -2.32
C ASP A 17 -14.90 -11.25 -2.75
N ILE A 18 -15.63 -10.37 -3.41
CA ILE A 18 -15.15 -9.07 -3.85
C ILE A 18 -15.95 -7.97 -3.16
N TYR A 19 -15.25 -7.10 -2.44
CA TYR A 19 -15.79 -5.92 -1.78
C TYR A 19 -15.28 -4.67 -2.52
N PRO A 20 -16.04 -4.13 -3.50
CA PRO A 20 -15.55 -3.07 -4.39
C PRO A 20 -15.30 -1.74 -3.66
N ALA A 21 -15.97 -1.53 -2.54
CA ALA A 21 -15.82 -0.31 -1.73
C ALA A 21 -16.14 -0.61 -0.27
N MET A 22 -15.18 -0.38 0.63
CA MET A 22 -15.38 -0.54 2.07
C MET A 22 -16.08 0.67 2.70
N ASN A 23 -15.90 1.86 2.12
CA ASN A 23 -16.56 3.10 2.52
C ASN A 23 -17.29 3.73 1.33
N PRO A 24 -18.45 3.19 0.88
CA PRO A 24 -19.18 3.73 -0.26
C PRO A 24 -19.65 5.17 -0.06
N PHE A 25 -19.99 5.57 1.17
CA PHE A 25 -20.37 6.94 1.47
C PHE A 25 -19.22 7.93 1.33
N GLY A 26 -17.98 7.49 1.62
CA GLY A 26 -16.79 8.29 1.38
C GLY A 26 -16.54 8.53 -0.11
N ILE A 27 -16.83 7.53 -0.96
CA ILE A 27 -16.75 7.67 -2.43
C ILE A 27 -17.75 8.72 -2.89
N ASP A 28 -19.01 8.60 -2.48
CA ASP A 28 -20.08 9.54 -2.88
C ASP A 28 -19.80 10.98 -2.42
N SER A 29 -19.16 11.13 -1.26
CA SER A 29 -18.86 12.44 -0.66
C SER A 29 -17.46 12.96 -1.00
N ILE A 30 -16.66 12.19 -1.73
CA ILE A 30 -15.23 12.50 -2.08
C ILE A 30 -14.42 12.77 -0.80
N THR A 31 -14.60 11.93 0.22
CA THR A 31 -13.86 12.02 1.48
C THR A 31 -13.17 10.70 1.82
N ARG A 32 -12.05 10.75 2.53
CA ARG A 32 -11.37 9.55 3.04
C ARG A 32 -12.17 8.92 4.20
N GLY A 33 -12.62 9.76 5.12
CA GLY A 33 -13.36 9.34 6.29
C GLY A 33 -14.82 8.96 5.99
N ILE A 34 -15.49 8.41 6.99
CA ILE A 34 -16.93 8.20 6.97
C ILE A 34 -17.58 9.59 7.07
N PRO A 35 -18.40 10.01 6.08
CA PRO A 35 -19.04 11.33 6.11
C PRO A 35 -19.80 11.58 7.41
N ALA A 36 -19.86 12.82 7.85
CA ALA A 36 -20.42 13.29 9.11
C ALA A 36 -19.63 12.93 10.38
N PHE A 37 -18.70 11.99 10.33
CA PHE A 37 -17.86 11.62 11.48
C PHE A 37 -16.38 11.98 11.25
N ASP A 38 -15.98 12.25 10.00
CA ASP A 38 -14.58 12.44 9.58
C ASP A 38 -13.65 11.33 10.11
N LEU A 39 -14.19 10.12 10.18
CA LEU A 39 -13.55 8.97 10.81
C LEU A 39 -12.95 8.04 9.75
N ASP A 40 -11.63 7.84 9.82
CA ASP A 40 -10.93 6.84 9.01
C ASP A 40 -11.24 5.43 9.57
N MET A 41 -11.98 4.63 8.80
CA MET A 41 -12.34 3.26 9.20
C MET A 41 -11.09 2.42 9.52
N ASN A 42 -9.98 2.66 8.83
CA ASN A 42 -8.72 1.94 9.07
C ASN A 42 -7.96 2.48 10.31
N ARG A 43 -8.68 3.10 11.26
CA ARG A 43 -8.22 3.52 12.58
C ARG A 43 -9.12 3.03 13.72
N ILE A 44 -10.15 2.24 13.41
CA ILE A 44 -11.10 1.76 14.41
C ILE A 44 -11.26 0.23 14.42
N PHE A 45 -10.56 -0.49 13.54
CA PHE A 45 -10.54 -1.95 13.60
C PHE A 45 -9.88 -2.46 14.89
N PRO A 46 -10.32 -3.58 15.45
CA PRO A 46 -11.35 -4.52 14.94
C PRO A 46 -12.79 -4.06 15.17
N GLY A 47 -13.04 -2.88 15.71
CA GLY A 47 -14.36 -2.40 16.06
C GLY A 47 -14.92 -3.03 17.34
N ASN A 48 -16.17 -2.73 17.64
CA ASN A 48 -16.88 -3.23 18.81
C ASN A 48 -18.36 -3.46 18.46
N MET A 49 -18.88 -4.67 18.73
CA MET A 49 -20.29 -5.02 18.47
C MET A 49 -21.28 -4.23 19.31
N ASP A 50 -20.86 -3.72 20.48
CA ASP A 50 -21.66 -2.95 21.41
C ASP A 50 -21.31 -1.44 21.35
N GLY A 51 -20.45 -1.05 20.40
CA GLY A 51 -19.97 0.32 20.20
C GLY A 51 -20.94 1.17 19.37
N ASP A 52 -20.43 2.31 18.90
CA ASP A 52 -21.21 3.14 17.97
C ASP A 52 -21.38 2.46 16.59
N MET A 53 -22.10 3.11 15.69
CA MET A 53 -22.40 2.56 14.36
C MET A 53 -21.12 2.23 13.56
N ASN A 54 -20.07 3.04 13.70
CA ASN A 54 -18.82 2.86 12.94
C ASN A 54 -18.02 1.69 13.51
N GLU A 55 -17.93 1.58 14.84
CA GLU A 55 -17.29 0.46 15.53
C GLU A 55 -18.04 -0.84 15.26
N TYR A 56 -19.37 -0.80 15.26
CA TYR A 56 -20.21 -1.94 14.90
C TYR A 56 -19.94 -2.39 13.44
N MET A 57 -19.88 -1.46 12.49
CA MET A 57 -19.57 -1.75 11.08
C MET A 57 -18.17 -2.39 10.95
N ALA A 58 -17.16 -1.82 11.60
CA ALA A 58 -15.80 -2.35 11.59
C ALA A 58 -15.75 -3.78 12.13
N SER A 59 -16.44 -4.04 13.24
CA SER A 59 -16.55 -5.37 13.84
C SER A 59 -17.22 -6.39 12.91
N LYS A 60 -18.28 -5.98 12.19
CA LYS A 60 -18.94 -6.84 11.18
C LYS A 60 -18.02 -7.17 10.02
N ILE A 61 -17.23 -6.20 9.54
CA ILE A 61 -16.27 -6.42 8.46
C ILE A 61 -15.22 -7.44 8.89
N VAL A 62 -14.62 -7.28 10.07
CA VAL A 62 -13.66 -8.26 10.61
C VAL A 62 -14.30 -9.64 10.76
N GLY A 63 -15.52 -9.72 11.30
CA GLY A 63 -16.23 -10.97 11.47
C GLY A 63 -16.55 -11.70 10.16
N GLU A 64 -16.80 -10.95 9.10
CA GLU A 64 -17.07 -11.49 7.76
C GLU A 64 -15.80 -12.01 7.06
N LEU A 65 -14.67 -11.34 7.26
CA LEU A 65 -13.39 -11.68 6.62
C LEU A 65 -12.56 -12.69 7.41
N GLN A 66 -12.81 -12.82 8.72
CA GLN A 66 -12.06 -13.73 9.58
C GLN A 66 -12.25 -15.19 9.17
N GLY A 67 -11.14 -15.92 9.02
CA GLY A 67 -11.13 -17.32 8.61
C GLY A 67 -11.05 -17.54 7.10
N ALA A 68 -10.97 -16.48 6.29
CA ALA A 68 -10.59 -16.60 4.89
C ALA A 68 -9.16 -17.14 4.76
N ASP A 69 -8.87 -17.91 3.72
CA ASP A 69 -7.51 -18.40 3.43
C ASP A 69 -6.54 -17.24 3.15
N LEU A 70 -7.03 -16.21 2.44
CA LEU A 70 -6.30 -14.99 2.12
C LEU A 70 -7.26 -13.80 1.99
N VAL A 71 -6.89 -12.67 2.57
CA VAL A 71 -7.51 -11.37 2.34
C VAL A 71 -6.50 -10.46 1.64
N ILE A 72 -6.94 -9.74 0.61
CA ILE A 72 -6.15 -8.72 -0.07
C ILE A 72 -6.83 -7.38 0.18
N ASP A 73 -6.21 -6.54 1.00
CA ASP A 73 -6.66 -5.19 1.34
C ASP A 73 -5.99 -4.19 0.40
N ILE A 74 -6.74 -3.71 -0.60
CA ILE A 74 -6.20 -2.91 -1.71
C ILE A 74 -6.40 -1.42 -1.42
N HIS A 75 -5.28 -0.70 -1.36
CA HIS A 75 -5.20 0.72 -1.15
C HIS A 75 -4.58 1.44 -2.35
N ALA A 76 -4.96 2.70 -2.54
CA ALA A 76 -4.09 3.68 -3.18
C ALA A 76 -3.36 4.45 -2.08
N SER A 77 -2.19 5.01 -2.39
CA SER A 77 -1.53 5.95 -1.48
C SER A 77 -2.45 7.14 -1.17
N ASN A 78 -2.09 7.98 -0.21
CA ASN A 78 -2.84 9.22 0.03
C ASN A 78 -2.79 10.16 -1.20
N ILE A 79 -3.50 11.27 -1.15
CA ILE A 79 -3.55 12.25 -2.25
C ILE A 79 -2.23 12.98 -2.50
N PHE A 80 -1.28 12.87 -1.58
CA PHE A 80 -0.02 13.62 -1.61
C PHE A 80 1.13 12.87 -2.26
N LEU A 81 1.10 11.52 -2.24
CA LEU A 81 2.23 10.68 -2.61
C LEU A 81 1.82 9.68 -3.70
N THR A 82 2.68 9.49 -4.67
CA THR A 82 2.59 8.40 -5.64
C THR A 82 3.57 7.30 -5.25
N GLU A 83 3.12 6.05 -5.30
CA GLU A 83 3.90 4.87 -4.92
C GLU A 83 3.90 3.83 -6.03
N ILE A 84 5.01 3.10 -6.18
CA ILE A 84 5.02 1.90 -7.02
C ILE A 84 4.11 0.83 -6.40
N PRO A 85 3.63 -0.15 -7.18
CA PRO A 85 2.89 -1.29 -6.62
C PRO A 85 3.72 -2.03 -5.57
N GLN A 86 3.24 -2.05 -4.34
CA GLN A 86 3.95 -2.65 -3.22
C GLN A 86 3.00 -3.35 -2.25
N ILE A 87 3.53 -4.34 -1.54
CA ILE A 87 2.90 -4.96 -0.39
C ILE A 87 3.65 -4.54 0.87
N ARG A 88 2.89 -4.10 1.88
CA ARG A 88 3.41 -3.78 3.21
C ARG A 88 3.11 -4.90 4.16
N ILE A 89 4.15 -5.42 4.81
CA ILE A 89 4.05 -6.52 5.76
C ILE A 89 4.70 -6.10 7.07
N ASN A 90 4.04 -6.38 8.19
CA ASN A 90 4.67 -6.27 9.48
C ASN A 90 5.61 -7.45 9.70
N GLU A 91 6.81 -7.20 10.27
CA GLU A 91 7.82 -8.26 10.49
C GLU A 91 7.30 -9.44 11.31
N LEU A 92 6.33 -9.22 12.22
CA LEU A 92 5.70 -10.27 13.02
C LEU A 92 5.03 -11.37 12.17
N HIS A 93 4.62 -11.04 10.95
CA HIS A 93 3.92 -11.92 10.02
C HIS A 93 4.72 -12.19 8.74
N ALA A 94 5.98 -11.74 8.68
CA ALA A 94 6.80 -11.84 7.46
C ALA A 94 7.01 -13.27 7.00
N LYS A 95 7.23 -14.20 7.93
CA LYS A 95 7.48 -15.61 7.63
C LYS A 95 6.33 -16.26 6.85
N GLU A 96 5.11 -15.93 7.20
CA GLU A 96 3.89 -16.48 6.60
C GLU A 96 3.50 -15.70 5.32
N LEU A 97 3.63 -14.37 5.36
CA LEU A 97 3.07 -13.51 4.32
C LEU A 97 4.01 -13.25 3.14
N VAL A 98 5.33 -13.21 3.35
CA VAL A 98 6.30 -12.92 2.26
C VAL A 98 6.21 -13.95 1.13
N PRO A 99 6.17 -15.27 1.38
CA PRO A 99 6.03 -16.26 0.31
C PRO A 99 4.74 -16.09 -0.51
N ILE A 100 3.63 -15.71 0.14
CA ILE A 100 2.35 -15.43 -0.53
C ILE A 100 2.46 -14.15 -1.35
N ALA A 101 3.02 -13.08 -0.76
CA ALA A 101 3.17 -11.79 -1.39
C ALA A 101 4.02 -11.83 -2.67
N GLN A 102 5.04 -12.71 -2.73
CA GLN A 102 5.87 -12.91 -3.93
C GLN A 102 5.08 -13.43 -5.15
N LYS A 103 3.87 -13.95 -4.93
CA LYS A 103 2.96 -14.39 -6.00
C LYS A 103 1.98 -13.29 -6.44
N ALA A 104 1.95 -12.15 -5.78
CA ALA A 104 0.97 -11.11 -6.00
C ALA A 104 1.32 -10.12 -7.12
N ASN A 105 2.43 -10.32 -7.85
CA ASN A 105 2.87 -9.46 -8.97
C ASN A 105 3.15 -8.01 -8.58
N MET A 106 3.72 -7.78 -7.40
CA MET A 106 4.10 -6.45 -6.93
C MET A 106 5.58 -6.16 -7.18
N ASP A 107 5.94 -4.89 -7.33
CA ASP A 107 7.32 -4.49 -7.57
C ASP A 107 8.15 -4.56 -6.28
N LEU A 108 7.53 -4.28 -5.12
CA LEU A 108 8.18 -4.24 -3.81
C LEU A 108 7.35 -4.96 -2.75
N ILE A 109 8.00 -5.76 -1.92
CA ILE A 109 7.49 -6.26 -0.64
C ILE A 109 8.30 -5.58 0.45
N TRP A 110 7.66 -4.65 1.16
CA TRP A 110 8.30 -3.89 2.24
C TRP A 110 7.89 -4.46 3.60
N VAL A 111 8.84 -5.16 4.21
CA VAL A 111 8.68 -5.69 5.58
C VAL A 111 9.18 -4.63 6.55
N HIS A 112 8.26 -4.01 7.27
CA HIS A 112 8.56 -2.95 8.23
C HIS A 112 8.52 -3.46 9.67
N GLY A 113 9.23 -2.75 10.57
CA GLY A 113 9.39 -3.16 11.97
C GLY A 113 8.09 -3.19 12.76
N ALA A 114 8.03 -4.06 13.77
CA ALA A 114 6.88 -4.21 14.66
C ALA A 114 6.52 -2.90 15.39
N SER A 115 7.50 -2.07 15.68
CA SER A 115 7.32 -0.77 16.37
C SER A 115 6.52 0.26 15.55
N THR A 116 6.35 0.03 14.24
CA THR A 116 5.61 0.94 13.34
C THR A 116 4.17 0.48 13.12
N VAL A 117 3.71 -0.55 13.81
CA VAL A 117 2.38 -1.13 13.66
C VAL A 117 1.30 -0.18 14.13
N LEU A 118 0.26 -0.06 13.32
CA LEU A 118 -1.01 0.52 13.72
C LEU A 118 -2.00 -0.62 14.02
N GLU A 119 -2.21 -0.91 15.29
CA GLU A 119 -3.07 -2.02 15.74
C GLU A 119 -4.54 -1.85 15.34
N SER A 120 -4.95 -0.62 15.06
CA SER A 120 -6.31 -0.25 14.67
C SER A 120 -6.59 -0.40 13.17
N THR A 121 -5.78 -1.15 12.43
CA THR A 121 -5.98 -1.43 11.01
C THR A 121 -6.67 -2.77 10.76
N LEU A 122 -7.32 -2.90 9.59
CA LEU A 122 -7.96 -4.15 9.17
C LEU A 122 -6.94 -5.29 9.12
N ALA A 123 -5.82 -5.07 8.44
CA ALA A 123 -4.80 -6.10 8.27
C ALA A 123 -4.19 -6.57 9.58
N TYR A 124 -3.88 -5.64 10.51
CA TYR A 124 -3.41 -6.04 11.84
C TYR A 124 -4.45 -6.89 12.59
N SER A 125 -5.71 -6.45 12.56
CA SER A 125 -6.80 -7.16 13.24
C SER A 125 -7.02 -8.57 12.72
N LEU A 126 -6.90 -8.78 11.40
CA LEU A 126 -7.06 -10.09 10.77
C LEU A 126 -5.83 -10.97 10.95
N ASN A 127 -4.62 -10.44 10.69
CA ASN A 127 -3.37 -11.19 10.86
C ASN A 127 -3.17 -11.65 12.31
N SER A 128 -3.48 -10.80 13.30
CA SER A 128 -3.41 -11.15 14.72
C SER A 128 -4.39 -12.26 15.12
N LYS A 129 -5.43 -12.48 14.31
CA LYS A 129 -6.42 -13.58 14.50
C LYS A 129 -6.16 -14.78 13.59
N GLY A 130 -5.02 -14.82 12.91
CA GLY A 130 -4.60 -15.94 12.06
C GLY A 130 -5.24 -15.95 10.67
N THR A 131 -5.81 -14.83 10.20
CA THR A 131 -6.30 -14.68 8.82
C THR A 131 -5.27 -13.95 8.00
N ASN A 132 -4.58 -14.64 7.10
CA ASN A 132 -3.54 -14.05 6.25
C ASN A 132 -4.09 -12.85 5.46
N THR A 133 -3.49 -11.68 5.67
CA THR A 133 -3.96 -10.44 5.03
C THR A 133 -2.78 -9.66 4.46
N LEU A 134 -2.81 -9.44 3.15
CA LEU A 134 -1.83 -8.62 2.43
C LEU A 134 -2.39 -7.19 2.28
N VAL A 135 -1.57 -6.19 2.60
CA VAL A 135 -1.87 -4.78 2.33
C VAL A 135 -1.15 -4.37 1.05
N VAL A 136 -1.91 -4.07 0.02
CA VAL A 136 -1.41 -3.58 -1.27
C VAL A 136 -1.54 -2.07 -1.30
N GLU A 137 -0.46 -1.37 -1.64
CA GLU A 137 -0.45 0.07 -1.88
C GLU A 137 0.09 0.35 -3.28
N MET A 138 -0.59 1.21 -4.06
CA MET A 138 -0.15 1.56 -5.41
C MET A 138 -0.73 2.88 -5.90
N GLY A 139 0.06 3.62 -6.67
CA GLY A 139 -0.38 4.87 -7.29
C GLY A 139 -0.61 6.00 -6.30
N VAL A 140 -1.57 6.87 -6.58
CA VAL A 140 -1.92 8.04 -5.77
C VAL A 140 -3.43 8.10 -5.56
N GLY A 141 -3.86 8.54 -4.41
CA GLY A 141 -5.27 8.70 -4.07
C GLY A 141 -6.03 9.61 -5.05
N MET A 142 -7.34 9.36 -5.22
CA MET A 142 -8.24 10.08 -6.12
C MET A 142 -7.88 9.98 -7.62
N ARG A 143 -7.05 9.02 -8.01
CA ARG A 143 -6.69 8.75 -9.40
C ARG A 143 -6.74 7.26 -9.68
N ILE A 144 -6.95 6.91 -10.94
CA ILE A 144 -6.90 5.55 -11.44
C ILE A 144 -5.66 5.41 -12.32
N THR A 145 -4.83 4.41 -12.01
CA THR A 145 -3.64 4.05 -12.78
C THR A 145 -3.91 2.68 -13.43
N PRO A 146 -4.41 2.66 -14.69
CA PRO A 146 -4.89 1.41 -15.30
C PRO A 146 -3.85 0.30 -15.41
N GLU A 147 -2.56 0.66 -15.59
CA GLU A 147 -1.45 -0.30 -15.62
C GLU A 147 -1.27 -1.01 -14.28
N TYR A 148 -1.42 -0.32 -13.14
CA TYR A 148 -1.35 -0.93 -11.82
C TYR A 148 -2.57 -1.81 -11.55
N GLY A 149 -3.75 -1.40 -12.05
CA GLY A 149 -4.94 -2.23 -12.01
C GLY A 149 -4.75 -3.56 -12.75
N ARG A 150 -4.16 -3.54 -13.96
CA ARG A 150 -3.84 -4.75 -14.71
C ARG A 150 -2.80 -5.61 -13.98
N GLN A 151 -1.71 -4.99 -13.49
CA GLN A 151 -0.67 -5.67 -12.72
C GLN A 151 -1.27 -6.40 -11.50
N MET A 152 -2.13 -5.74 -10.75
CA MET A 152 -2.82 -6.33 -9.60
C MET A 152 -3.75 -7.46 -10.02
N THR A 153 -4.50 -7.30 -11.12
CA THR A 153 -5.38 -8.35 -11.65
C THR A 153 -4.59 -9.62 -11.99
N ASP A 154 -3.45 -9.47 -12.68
CA ASP A 154 -2.55 -10.60 -12.97
C ASP A 154 -2.05 -11.27 -11.68
N GLY A 155 -1.72 -10.48 -10.65
CA GLY A 155 -1.34 -10.97 -9.33
C GLY A 155 -2.46 -11.72 -8.62
N ILE A 156 -3.71 -11.26 -8.73
CA ILE A 156 -4.87 -11.96 -8.19
C ILE A 156 -5.05 -13.32 -8.85
N PHE A 157 -4.94 -13.42 -10.19
CA PHE A 157 -5.01 -14.70 -10.89
C PHE A 157 -3.87 -15.64 -10.49
N SER A 158 -2.66 -15.11 -10.31
CA SER A 158 -1.51 -15.88 -9.82
C SER A 158 -1.77 -16.44 -8.42
N LEU A 159 -2.27 -15.63 -7.48
CA LEU A 159 -2.66 -16.07 -6.14
C LEU A 159 -3.79 -17.09 -6.19
N MET A 160 -4.82 -16.85 -6.98
CA MET A 160 -5.92 -17.82 -7.16
C MET A 160 -5.42 -19.17 -7.68
N SER A 161 -4.42 -19.16 -8.59
CA SER A 161 -3.78 -20.40 -9.07
C SER A 161 -3.00 -21.09 -7.96
N GLU A 162 -2.23 -20.34 -7.15
CA GLU A 162 -1.49 -20.89 -6.00
C GLU A 162 -2.41 -21.56 -4.97
N PHE A 163 -3.58 -20.96 -4.74
CA PHE A 163 -4.59 -21.53 -3.83
C PHE A 163 -5.49 -22.59 -4.50
N GLY A 164 -5.22 -22.97 -5.75
CA GLY A 164 -5.99 -23.98 -6.48
C GLY A 164 -7.42 -23.54 -6.81
N ILE A 165 -7.67 -22.22 -6.87
CA ILE A 165 -8.98 -21.64 -7.24
C ILE A 165 -9.07 -21.46 -8.75
N TRP A 166 -7.96 -21.04 -9.39
CA TRP A 166 -7.87 -20.80 -10.83
C TRP A 166 -7.09 -21.93 -11.52
N THR A 167 -7.69 -22.55 -12.53
CA THR A 167 -7.10 -23.66 -13.33
C THR A 167 -6.83 -23.29 -14.78
N GLY A 168 -7.10 -22.06 -15.18
CA GLY A 168 -6.81 -21.53 -16.51
C GLY A 168 -5.35 -21.07 -16.66
N ASP A 169 -5.06 -20.41 -17.76
CA ASP A 169 -3.73 -19.82 -17.99
C ASP A 169 -3.44 -18.78 -16.89
N THR A 170 -2.31 -18.98 -16.22
CA THR A 170 -1.86 -18.08 -15.14
C THR A 170 -0.89 -17.07 -15.72
N PRO A 171 -1.15 -15.75 -15.54
CA PRO A 171 -0.22 -14.71 -15.96
C PRO A 171 1.14 -14.88 -15.30
N SER A 172 2.21 -14.55 -16.05
CA SER A 172 3.54 -14.46 -15.46
C SER A 172 3.63 -13.28 -14.52
N VAL A 173 4.14 -13.50 -13.32
CA VAL A 173 4.34 -12.45 -12.32
C VAL A 173 5.79 -11.98 -12.29
N ARG A 174 5.98 -10.73 -11.86
CA ARG A 174 7.31 -10.14 -11.67
C ARG A 174 7.98 -10.72 -10.44
N GLU A 175 9.30 -10.77 -10.46
CA GLU A 175 10.07 -11.01 -9.25
C GLU A 175 10.05 -9.73 -8.39
N SER A 176 9.43 -9.81 -7.22
CA SER A 176 9.36 -8.69 -6.28
C SER A 176 10.71 -8.46 -5.59
N ILE A 177 11.07 -7.20 -5.39
CA ILE A 177 12.13 -6.83 -4.45
C ILE A 177 11.58 -7.04 -3.04
N VAL A 178 12.30 -7.77 -2.18
CA VAL A 178 11.92 -7.93 -0.77
C VAL A 178 12.88 -7.11 0.08
N ALA A 179 12.37 -6.07 0.73
CA ALA A 179 13.13 -5.21 1.62
C ALA A 179 12.73 -5.45 3.07
N TYR A 180 13.68 -5.88 3.90
CA TYR A 180 13.51 -6.03 5.35
C TYR A 180 14.01 -4.76 6.03
N ASP A 181 13.09 -3.93 6.48
CA ASP A 181 13.34 -2.61 7.09
C ASP A 181 12.92 -2.60 8.58
N ALA A 182 13.17 -3.70 9.28
CA ALA A 182 12.81 -3.85 10.69
C ALA A 182 13.46 -2.78 11.57
N ASP A 183 14.73 -2.45 11.28
CA ASP A 183 15.52 -1.45 11.98
C ASP A 183 15.46 -0.06 11.36
N GLY A 184 14.69 0.13 10.24
CA GLY A 184 14.59 1.38 9.50
C GLY A 184 15.84 1.69 8.64
N ASP A 185 16.67 0.67 8.35
CA ASP A 185 17.98 0.87 7.71
C ASP A 185 17.96 0.78 6.19
N ASP A 186 16.88 0.23 5.58
CA ASP A 186 16.81 0.03 4.13
C ASP A 186 16.07 1.15 3.41
N VAL A 187 15.26 1.91 4.12
CA VAL A 187 14.48 3.02 3.57
C VAL A 187 14.94 4.36 4.09
N CYS A 188 15.24 5.29 3.18
CA CYS A 188 15.51 6.68 3.51
C CYS A 188 14.31 7.56 3.18
N TYR A 189 14.04 8.52 4.06
CA TYR A 189 12.95 9.47 3.91
C TYR A 189 13.49 10.83 3.44
N LEU A 190 12.78 11.42 2.46
CA LEU A 190 13.01 12.78 2.01
C LEU A 190 11.91 13.66 2.58
N ASN A 191 12.26 14.68 3.35
CA ASN A 191 11.31 15.61 3.92
C ASN A 191 11.58 17.03 3.38
N ALA A 192 10.53 17.83 3.25
CA ALA A 192 10.63 19.23 2.84
C ALA A 192 11.34 20.05 3.95
N PRO A 193 12.40 20.80 3.62
CA PRO A 193 13.08 21.66 4.59
C PRO A 193 12.38 23.00 4.82
N CYS A 194 11.33 23.30 4.05
CA CYS A 194 10.54 24.53 4.15
C CYS A 194 9.20 24.37 3.40
N SER A 195 8.26 25.28 3.69
CA SER A 195 6.99 25.36 2.97
C SER A 195 7.16 26.03 1.60
N GLY A 196 6.34 25.61 0.62
CA GLY A 196 6.33 26.22 -0.73
C GLY A 196 5.60 25.37 -1.76
N ILE A 197 5.95 25.56 -3.03
CA ILE A 197 5.43 24.78 -4.16
C ILE A 197 6.53 23.83 -4.64
N TYR A 198 6.25 22.54 -4.59
CA TYR A 198 7.15 21.51 -5.05
C TYR A 198 7.07 21.31 -6.56
N MET A 199 8.22 21.35 -7.21
CA MET A 199 8.43 21.04 -8.63
C MET A 199 9.18 19.71 -8.71
N LYS A 200 8.49 18.66 -9.11
CA LYS A 200 9.04 17.31 -9.24
C LYS A 200 9.98 17.20 -10.45
N GLU A 201 11.15 16.58 -10.27
CA GLU A 201 12.15 16.34 -11.33
C GLU A 201 12.34 14.83 -11.61
N LYS A 202 11.94 13.98 -10.67
CA LYS A 202 12.05 12.52 -10.78
C LYS A 202 10.71 11.84 -10.54
N GLU A 203 10.45 10.82 -11.34
CA GLU A 203 9.27 9.98 -11.15
C GLU A 203 9.53 8.84 -10.14
N HIS A 204 8.45 8.34 -9.53
CA HIS A 204 8.52 7.12 -8.72
C HIS A 204 8.98 5.93 -9.59
N GLY A 205 9.69 4.97 -8.98
CA GLY A 205 10.35 3.88 -9.67
C GLY A 205 11.71 4.24 -10.29
N SER A 206 12.12 5.53 -10.29
CA SER A 206 13.42 5.94 -10.80
C SER A 206 14.57 5.50 -9.89
N LEU A 207 15.67 5.04 -10.49
CA LEU A 207 16.94 4.90 -9.78
C LEU A 207 17.58 6.29 -9.64
N VAL A 208 18.04 6.59 -8.45
CA VAL A 208 18.70 7.84 -8.12
C VAL A 208 20.05 7.58 -7.46
N LYS A 209 21.00 8.52 -7.68
CA LYS A 209 22.28 8.50 -6.97
C LYS A 209 22.19 9.42 -5.75
N LYS A 210 23.03 9.16 -4.75
CA LYS A 210 23.19 10.08 -3.62
C LYS A 210 23.46 11.50 -4.13
N ASP A 211 22.81 12.50 -3.51
CA ASP A 211 22.84 13.92 -3.85
C ASP A 211 22.22 14.28 -5.21
N GLU A 212 21.63 13.33 -5.95
CA GLU A 212 20.90 13.61 -7.17
C GLU A 212 19.62 14.41 -6.89
N LEU A 213 19.32 15.39 -7.73
CA LEU A 213 18.15 16.24 -7.60
C LEU A 213 16.87 15.44 -7.89
N VAL A 214 15.97 15.41 -6.91
CA VAL A 214 14.64 14.79 -7.00
C VAL A 214 13.56 15.83 -7.33
N GLY A 215 13.75 17.06 -6.89
CA GLY A 215 12.86 18.18 -7.17
C GLY A 215 13.29 19.45 -6.47
N ARG A 216 12.50 20.52 -6.63
CA ARG A 216 12.76 21.84 -6.03
C ARG A 216 11.53 22.38 -5.35
N ILE A 217 11.74 23.20 -4.32
CA ILE A 217 10.68 23.99 -3.70
C ILE A 217 10.86 25.43 -4.12
N ILE A 218 9.80 26.05 -4.62
CA ILE A 218 9.78 27.47 -5.03
C ILE A 218 8.90 28.29 -4.09
N ASN A 219 9.28 29.55 -3.91
CA ASN A 219 8.43 30.52 -3.23
C ASN A 219 7.28 30.92 -4.16
N PRO A 220 6.01 30.74 -3.75
CA PRO A 220 4.85 30.99 -4.62
C PRO A 220 4.67 32.48 -4.97
N LEU A 221 5.27 33.41 -4.22
CA LEU A 221 5.13 34.86 -4.44
C LEU A 221 6.22 35.39 -5.33
N SER A 222 7.47 34.93 -5.19
CA SER A 222 8.61 35.43 -5.96
C SER A 222 8.96 34.54 -7.16
N GLY A 223 8.57 33.27 -7.15
CA GLY A 223 8.98 32.26 -8.13
C GLY A 223 10.42 31.78 -7.96
N GLU A 224 11.11 32.21 -6.91
CA GLU A 224 12.50 31.82 -6.65
C GLU A 224 12.58 30.43 -6.08
N VAL A 225 13.62 29.66 -6.47
CA VAL A 225 13.95 28.37 -5.84
C VAL A 225 14.47 28.64 -4.43
N ILE A 226 13.81 28.08 -3.43
CA ILE A 226 14.17 28.25 -2.01
C ILE A 226 14.78 26.98 -1.41
N ALA A 227 14.59 25.81 -2.05
CA ALA A 227 15.25 24.57 -1.63
C ALA A 227 15.36 23.56 -2.78
N ASP A 228 16.47 22.83 -2.81
CA ASP A 228 16.64 21.61 -3.60
C ASP A 228 16.32 20.39 -2.73
N ILE A 229 15.52 19.46 -3.28
CA ILE A 229 15.27 18.16 -2.68
C ILE A 229 16.17 17.14 -3.37
N LYS A 230 17.10 16.58 -2.63
CA LYS A 230 18.10 15.65 -3.15
C LYS A 230 17.95 14.27 -2.50
N ALA A 231 18.30 13.22 -3.26
CA ALA A 231 18.31 11.87 -2.75
C ALA A 231 19.37 11.72 -1.62
N PRO A 232 19.00 11.26 -0.43
CA PRO A 232 19.95 11.12 0.68
C PRO A 232 20.92 9.98 0.47
N GLU A 233 20.52 8.95 -0.28
CA GLU A 233 21.31 7.78 -0.63
C GLU A 233 21.02 7.33 -2.07
N SER A 234 21.93 6.53 -2.65
CA SER A 234 21.68 5.86 -3.93
C SER A 234 20.68 4.72 -3.74
N GLY A 235 19.76 4.57 -4.72
CA GLY A 235 18.74 3.53 -4.64
C GLY A 235 17.55 3.78 -5.56
N MET A 236 16.40 3.21 -5.25
CA MET A 236 15.16 3.38 -5.98
C MET A 236 14.21 4.32 -5.25
N LEU A 237 13.78 5.37 -5.92
CA LEU A 237 12.75 6.30 -5.42
C LEU A 237 11.36 5.64 -5.58
N PHE A 238 10.94 4.85 -4.61
CA PHE A 238 9.70 4.07 -4.71
C PHE A 238 8.44 4.84 -4.29
N THR A 239 8.60 5.96 -3.62
CA THR A 239 7.53 6.92 -3.28
C THR A 239 7.99 8.31 -3.63
N VAL A 240 7.13 9.13 -4.25
CA VAL A 240 7.43 10.54 -4.55
C VAL A 240 6.19 11.42 -4.31
N ARG A 241 6.43 12.67 -3.90
CA ARG A 241 5.39 13.69 -3.73
C ARG A 241 4.74 14.02 -5.06
N GLU A 242 3.41 13.94 -5.11
CA GLU A 242 2.60 14.30 -6.27
C GLU A 242 1.88 15.64 -6.06
N TYR A 243 1.36 15.87 -4.86
CA TYR A 243 0.66 17.10 -4.54
C TYR A 243 1.66 18.25 -4.33
N PRO A 244 1.55 19.35 -5.10
CA PRO A 244 2.62 20.35 -5.18
C PRO A 244 2.75 21.25 -3.95
N VAL A 245 1.68 21.47 -3.19
CA VAL A 245 1.78 22.30 -1.97
C VAL A 245 2.44 21.51 -0.87
N VAL A 246 3.49 22.06 -0.27
CA VAL A 246 4.24 21.43 0.82
C VAL A 246 4.41 22.37 1.99
N GLU A 247 4.44 21.78 3.16
CA GLU A 247 4.81 22.43 4.41
C GLU A 247 6.17 21.90 4.87
N ASP A 248 6.82 22.63 5.74
CA ASP A 248 8.04 22.17 6.40
C ASP A 248 7.79 20.80 7.06
N GLY A 249 8.70 19.85 6.85
CA GLY A 249 8.56 18.47 7.31
C GLY A 249 7.69 17.56 6.43
N SER A 250 6.96 18.08 5.43
CA SER A 250 6.18 17.24 4.51
C SER A 250 7.03 16.14 3.88
N LEU A 251 6.48 14.91 3.82
CA LEU A 251 7.15 13.81 3.14
C LEU A 251 7.19 14.07 1.63
N MET A 252 8.40 14.07 1.06
CA MET A 252 8.67 14.31 -0.35
C MET A 252 8.91 13.03 -1.13
N GLY A 253 9.39 11.98 -0.45
CA GLY A 253 9.67 10.69 -1.08
C GLY A 253 10.33 9.70 -0.14
N ARG A 254 10.48 8.46 -0.65
CA ARG A 254 11.21 7.38 0.01
C ARG A 254 12.15 6.74 -1.00
N VAL A 255 13.40 6.55 -0.59
CA VAL A 255 14.42 5.84 -1.37
C VAL A 255 14.70 4.51 -0.70
N LEU A 256 14.49 3.42 -1.42
CA LEU A 256 14.99 2.11 -1.05
C LEU A 256 16.47 2.05 -1.43
N LYS A 257 17.35 1.87 -0.44
CA LYS A 257 18.81 1.90 -0.63
C LYS A 257 19.27 0.81 -1.59
N GLU A 258 20.35 1.10 -2.32
CA GLU A 258 20.92 0.20 -3.34
C GLU A 258 21.28 -1.18 -2.77
N LYS A 259 21.73 -1.27 -1.50
CA LYS A 259 22.02 -2.55 -0.83
C LYS A 259 20.79 -3.47 -0.82
N ALA A 260 19.61 -2.94 -0.54
CA ALA A 260 18.36 -3.69 -0.50
C ALA A 260 17.83 -4.10 -1.89
N LEU A 261 18.31 -3.45 -2.96
CA LEU A 261 18.00 -3.84 -4.35
C LEU A 261 18.81 -5.06 -4.80
N THR A 262 19.96 -5.30 -4.18
CA THR A 262 20.95 -6.32 -4.58
C THR A 262 20.94 -7.56 -3.70
N GLU A 263 20.42 -7.47 -2.48
CA GLU A 263 20.28 -8.61 -1.59
C GLU A 263 19.09 -9.48 -2.02
N LYS A 264 19.39 -10.47 -2.87
CA LYS A 264 18.46 -11.58 -3.05
C LYS A 264 18.43 -12.38 -1.75
N VAL A 265 17.25 -12.52 -1.19
CA VAL A 265 17.03 -13.41 -0.03
C VAL A 265 17.54 -14.80 -0.39
N VAL A 266 18.58 -15.24 0.31
CA VAL A 266 19.14 -16.59 0.24
C VAL A 266 18.23 -17.57 0.98
#